data_ee8ced2e1b72a8ab4775ab6050b4b836
#
_entry.id   ee8ced2e1b72a8ab4775ab6050b4b836
#
_cell.length_a   1.000
_cell.length_b   1.000
_cell.length_c   1.000
_cell.angle_alpha   90.00
_cell.angle_beta   90.00
_cell.angle_gamma   90.00
#
_symmetry.space_group_name_H-M   'P 1'
#
loop_
_entity.id
_entity.type
_entity.pdbx_description
1 polymer ?
#
loop_
_entity_poly.entity_id
_entity_poly.type
_entity_poly.pdbx_seq_one_letter_code
_entity_poly.pdbx_strand_id
1 'polypeptide(L)'
;RLRAIALSALPPIVAAALAIDIFLVDTFTPLEGAVAVLYVVVVLIAADILGRRGILLVSATCVVLATASYVFAHGLETNSASFRLFVSIAAIVITTLLALRMKSAQSALRRSEAYLAEAQRLSLTGSFGWAIGGQELYWSEETYRILGYEPGTIPTVALVMQRVHPDDLPLVQGAIDSAKQGARDVDFVHRLRLPDGAVKFIH
;
A
#
# COMPACT_ATOMS: atom_id res chain seq x y z
N ARG A 1 24.90 -7.21 3.09
CA ARG A 1 24.09 -7.30 4.34
C ARG A 1 24.25 -6.05 5.22
N LEU A 2 25.48 -5.55 5.51
CA LEU A 2 25.71 -4.35 6.33
C LEU A 2 25.12 -3.06 5.73
N ARG A 3 25.15 -2.86 4.41
CA ARG A 3 24.52 -1.70 3.73
C ARG A 3 22.99 -1.73 3.82
N ALA A 4 22.36 -2.89 3.75
CA ALA A 4 20.91 -3.03 3.89
C ALA A 4 20.43 -2.72 5.33
N ILE A 5 21.21 -3.14 6.34
CA ILE A 5 20.91 -2.84 7.76
C ILE A 5 21.10 -1.35 8.04
N ALA A 6 22.13 -0.70 7.48
CA ALA A 6 22.35 0.74 7.62
C ALA A 6 21.22 1.56 6.97
N LEU A 7 20.76 1.16 5.79
CA LEU A 7 19.64 1.83 5.10
C LEU A 7 18.29 1.66 5.83
N SER A 8 18.05 0.54 6.48
CA SER A 8 16.82 0.31 7.25
C SER A 8 16.79 1.05 8.60
N ALA A 9 17.96 1.39 9.15
CA ALA A 9 18.08 2.16 10.40
C ALA A 9 18.06 3.68 10.18
N LEU A 10 18.28 4.15 8.96
CA LEU A 10 18.36 5.57 8.65
C LEU A 10 17.08 6.36 8.98
N PRO A 11 15.88 5.91 8.57
CA PRO A 11 14.65 6.65 8.82
C PRO A 11 14.29 6.81 10.30
N PRO A 12 14.41 5.82 11.19
CA PRO A 12 14.14 6.02 12.60
C PRO A 12 15.17 6.95 13.27
N ILE A 13 16.41 6.93 12.83
CA ILE A 13 17.45 7.85 13.31
C ILE A 13 17.11 9.28 12.89
N VAL A 14 16.71 9.49 11.65
CA VAL A 14 16.29 10.81 11.15
C VAL A 14 15.07 11.32 11.92
N ALA A 15 14.07 10.47 12.17
CA ALA A 15 12.90 10.85 12.95
C ALA A 15 13.26 11.25 14.40
N ALA A 16 14.17 10.51 15.03
CA ALA A 16 14.64 10.83 16.37
C ALA A 16 15.46 12.15 16.41
N ALA A 17 16.38 12.35 15.45
CA ALA A 17 17.15 13.59 15.32
C ALA A 17 16.22 14.79 15.11
N LEU A 18 15.24 14.67 14.19
CA LEU A 18 14.27 15.72 13.93
C LEU A 18 13.44 16.05 15.18
N ALA A 19 13.03 15.06 15.97
CA ALA A 19 12.29 15.31 17.21
C ALA A 19 13.12 16.08 18.23
N ILE A 20 14.42 15.78 18.34
CA ILE A 20 15.36 16.50 19.23
C ILE A 20 15.58 17.93 18.72
N ASP A 21 15.80 18.11 17.42
CA ASP A 21 15.99 19.44 16.82
C ASP A 21 14.75 20.33 17.04
N ILE A 22 13.55 19.79 16.82
CA ILE A 22 12.30 20.49 17.10
C ILE A 22 12.21 20.89 18.57
N PHE A 23 12.55 19.99 19.50
CA PHE A 23 12.54 20.28 20.93
C PHE A 23 13.53 21.40 21.29
N LEU A 24 14.75 21.36 20.76
CA LEU A 24 15.76 22.42 21.00
C LEU A 24 15.32 23.77 20.45
N VAL A 25 14.82 23.77 19.22
CA VAL A 25 14.34 25.03 18.60
C VAL A 25 13.15 25.58 19.37
N ASP A 26 12.18 24.78 19.75
CA ASP A 26 10.98 25.21 20.47
C ASP A 26 11.28 25.68 21.89
N THR A 27 12.34 25.15 22.54
CA THR A 27 12.70 25.48 23.93
C THR A 27 13.65 26.68 24.02
N PHE A 28 14.61 26.81 23.08
CA PHE A 28 15.72 27.76 23.21
C PHE A 28 15.63 28.94 22.23
N THR A 29 14.65 28.96 21.32
CA THR A 29 14.50 30.09 20.39
C THR A 29 13.24 30.90 20.69
N PRO A 30 13.26 32.23 20.56
CA PRO A 30 12.09 33.08 20.77
C PRO A 30 11.14 33.08 19.56
N LEU A 31 11.07 31.96 18.83
CA LEU A 31 10.16 31.85 17.70
C LEU A 31 8.71 31.74 18.19
N GLU A 32 7.92 32.77 17.90
CA GLU A 32 6.48 32.78 18.25
C GLU A 32 5.61 31.80 17.43
N GLY A 33 6.24 31.05 16.54
CA GLY A 33 5.56 30.05 15.68
C GLY A 33 5.18 28.79 16.43
N ALA A 34 4.22 28.04 15.86
CA ALA A 34 3.82 26.73 16.37
C ALA A 34 4.84 25.64 15.95
N VAL A 35 6.10 25.75 16.38
CA VAL A 35 7.19 24.83 16.02
C VAL A 35 6.83 23.39 16.42
N ALA A 36 6.14 23.22 17.53
CA ALA A 36 5.68 21.92 18.01
C ALA A 36 4.73 21.20 17.01
N VAL A 37 4.08 21.91 16.08
CA VAL A 37 3.31 21.26 15.00
C VAL A 37 4.20 20.41 14.11
N LEU A 38 5.50 20.71 13.99
CA LEU A 38 6.44 19.91 13.21
C LEU A 38 6.61 18.48 13.73
N TYR A 39 6.23 18.19 14.97
CA TYR A 39 6.16 16.81 15.47
C TYR A 39 5.22 15.91 14.64
N VAL A 40 4.26 16.51 13.93
CA VAL A 40 3.42 15.79 12.94
C VAL A 40 4.29 15.08 11.90
N VAL A 41 5.36 15.73 11.42
CA VAL A 41 6.28 15.13 10.43
C VAL A 41 7.00 13.91 11.02
N VAL A 42 7.41 13.98 12.30
CA VAL A 42 8.04 12.85 13.00
C VAL A 42 7.07 11.66 13.09
N VAL A 43 5.80 11.92 13.41
CA VAL A 43 4.75 10.88 13.46
C VAL A 43 4.50 10.28 12.09
N LEU A 44 4.49 11.08 11.01
CA LEU A 44 4.31 10.60 9.64
C LEU A 44 5.47 9.70 9.19
N ILE A 45 6.73 10.11 9.47
CA ILE A 45 7.89 9.26 9.19
C ILE A 45 7.82 7.96 9.98
N ALA A 46 7.46 8.02 11.27
CA ALA A 46 7.28 6.85 12.10
C ALA A 46 6.15 5.93 11.58
N ALA A 47 5.07 6.51 11.04
CA ALA A 47 3.95 5.76 10.49
C ALA A 47 4.33 4.96 9.25
N ASP A 48 5.27 5.42 8.44
CA ASP A 48 5.73 4.67 7.28
C ASP A 48 6.54 3.43 7.66
N ILE A 49 7.38 3.55 8.69
CA ILE A 49 8.39 2.55 9.05
C ILE A 49 7.92 1.59 10.15
N LEU A 50 7.22 2.14 11.17
CA LEU A 50 6.92 1.41 12.40
C LEU A 50 5.55 0.75 12.35
N GLY A 51 5.39 -0.33 13.13
CA GLY A 51 4.10 -0.94 13.40
C GLY A 51 3.24 -0.07 14.35
N ARG A 52 1.98 -0.50 14.57
CA ARG A 52 1.00 0.22 15.41
C ARG A 52 1.53 0.64 16.78
N ARG A 53 2.28 -0.24 17.46
CA ARG A 53 2.87 0.07 18.78
C ARG A 53 3.95 1.16 18.68
N GLY A 54 4.78 1.10 17.64
CA GLY A 54 5.82 2.11 17.39
C GLY A 54 5.24 3.50 17.12
N ILE A 55 4.19 3.60 16.33
CA ILE A 55 3.48 4.86 16.06
C ILE A 55 2.98 5.47 17.37
N LEU A 56 2.32 4.68 18.23
CA LEU A 56 1.82 5.15 19.51
C LEU A 56 2.93 5.62 20.45
N LEU A 57 4.05 4.88 20.51
CA LEU A 57 5.20 5.28 21.34
C LEU A 57 5.81 6.60 20.86
N VAL A 58 6.05 6.74 19.54
CA VAL A 58 6.60 7.98 18.98
C VAL A 58 5.65 9.16 19.21
N SER A 59 4.35 8.97 18.99
CA SER A 59 3.35 10.02 19.22
C SER A 59 3.31 10.44 20.69
N ALA A 60 3.33 9.49 21.63
CA ALA A 60 3.38 9.78 23.05
C ALA A 60 4.67 10.56 23.42
N THR A 61 5.81 10.17 22.86
CA THR A 61 7.08 10.88 23.06
C THR A 61 7.01 12.30 22.53
N CYS A 62 6.44 12.52 21.34
CA CYS A 62 6.25 13.86 20.78
C CYS A 62 5.36 14.74 21.66
N VAL A 63 4.27 14.20 22.21
CA VAL A 63 3.39 14.92 23.15
C VAL A 63 4.15 15.29 24.43
N VAL A 64 4.94 14.37 24.98
CA VAL A 64 5.76 14.63 26.17
C VAL A 64 6.79 15.73 25.91
N LEU A 65 7.49 15.67 24.76
CA LEU A 65 8.49 16.68 24.38
C LEU A 65 7.85 18.06 24.20
N ALA A 66 6.70 18.13 23.49
CA ALA A 66 5.98 19.39 23.28
C ALA A 66 5.50 20.00 24.62
N THR A 67 5.01 19.17 25.53
CA THR A 67 4.57 19.61 26.85
C THR A 67 5.75 20.04 27.73
N ALA A 68 6.86 19.30 27.69
CA ALA A 68 8.07 19.63 28.43
C ALA A 68 8.65 20.97 27.93
N SER A 69 8.78 21.17 26.62
CA SER A 69 9.21 22.43 26.02
C SER A 69 8.36 23.62 26.49
N TYR A 70 7.04 23.44 26.47
CA TYR A 70 6.11 24.47 26.97
C TYR A 70 6.38 24.84 28.42
N VAL A 71 6.49 23.84 29.32
CA VAL A 71 6.72 24.07 30.76
C VAL A 71 8.08 24.74 31.01
N PHE A 72 9.11 24.34 30.28
CA PHE A 72 10.45 24.97 30.41
C PHE A 72 10.47 26.43 29.94
N ALA A 73 9.76 26.74 28.86
CA ALA A 73 9.76 28.07 28.26
C ALA A 73 8.82 29.05 28.97
N HIS A 74 7.66 28.61 29.48
CA HIS A 74 6.58 29.50 29.96
C HIS A 74 6.14 29.22 31.40
N GLY A 75 6.66 28.19 32.06
CA GLY A 75 6.19 27.77 33.38
C GLY A 75 4.77 27.21 33.33
N LEU A 76 4.02 27.43 34.44
CA LEU A 76 2.61 26.94 34.55
C LEU A 76 1.59 28.05 34.31
N GLU A 77 2.00 29.19 33.73
CA GLU A 77 1.08 30.32 33.49
C GLU A 77 0.24 30.05 32.22
N THR A 78 -1.06 30.29 32.36
CA THR A 78 -2.00 30.20 31.23
C THR A 78 -2.00 31.50 30.43
N ASN A 79 -1.41 31.46 29.24
CA ASN A 79 -1.33 32.56 28.31
C ASN A 79 -1.62 32.12 26.88
N SER A 80 -1.40 32.98 25.89
CA SER A 80 -1.58 32.63 24.46
C SER A 80 -0.76 31.41 23.99
N ALA A 81 0.33 31.08 24.69
CA ALA A 81 1.17 29.91 24.40
C ALA A 81 0.44 28.58 24.74
N SER A 82 -0.51 28.58 25.70
CA SER A 82 -1.31 27.40 26.03
C SER A 82 -2.18 26.96 24.87
N PHE A 83 -2.74 27.92 24.09
CA PHE A 83 -3.53 27.62 22.91
C PHE A 83 -2.66 26.96 21.81
N ARG A 84 -1.43 27.43 21.64
CA ARG A 84 -0.48 26.83 20.68
C ARG A 84 -0.13 25.38 21.04
N LEU A 85 0.11 25.10 22.33
CA LEU A 85 0.33 23.75 22.82
C LEU A 85 -0.88 22.85 22.54
N PHE A 86 -2.09 23.35 22.83
CA PHE A 86 -3.33 22.60 22.54
C PHE A 86 -3.44 22.26 21.05
N VAL A 87 -3.21 23.21 20.15
CA VAL A 87 -3.24 22.99 18.69
C VAL A 87 -2.21 21.95 18.28
N SER A 88 -0.99 22.01 18.83
CA SER A 88 0.07 21.05 18.53
C SER A 88 -0.28 19.64 18.98
N ILE A 89 -0.80 19.47 20.19
CA ILE A 89 -1.25 18.17 20.72
C ILE A 89 -2.40 17.65 19.86
N ALA A 90 -3.39 18.49 19.54
CA ALA A 90 -4.50 18.10 18.68
C ALA A 90 -4.02 17.63 17.31
N ALA A 91 -3.06 18.34 16.69
CA ALA A 91 -2.47 17.94 15.42
C ALA A 91 -1.75 16.58 15.51
N ILE A 92 -0.95 16.35 16.57
CA ILE A 92 -0.27 15.07 16.80
C ILE A 92 -1.31 13.94 16.96
N VAL A 93 -2.34 14.16 17.76
CA VAL A 93 -3.39 13.15 18.01
C VAL A 93 -4.16 12.82 16.73
N ILE A 94 -4.61 13.84 15.98
CA ILE A 94 -5.33 13.65 14.72
C ILE A 94 -4.45 12.88 13.72
N THR A 95 -3.18 13.27 13.56
CA THR A 95 -2.25 12.59 12.66
C THR A 95 -2.03 11.16 13.07
N THR A 96 -1.87 10.89 14.36
CA THR A 96 -1.73 9.53 14.90
C THR A 96 -2.94 8.67 14.57
N LEU A 97 -4.16 9.19 14.81
CA LEU A 97 -5.40 8.47 14.49
C LEU A 97 -5.54 8.18 12.99
N LEU A 98 -5.21 9.15 12.14
CA LEU A 98 -5.24 8.96 10.69
C LEU A 98 -4.20 7.91 10.25
N ALA A 99 -2.97 7.98 10.75
CA ALA A 99 -1.92 7.01 10.46
C ALA A 99 -2.31 5.59 10.87
N LEU A 100 -2.91 5.42 12.04
CA LEU A 100 -3.41 4.12 12.51
C LEU A 100 -4.57 3.59 11.66
N ARG A 101 -5.50 4.47 11.24
CA ARG A 101 -6.59 4.10 10.34
C ARG A 101 -6.08 3.70 8.96
N MET A 102 -5.14 4.44 8.38
CA MET A 102 -4.53 4.11 7.10
C MET A 102 -3.82 2.75 7.15
N LYS A 103 -3.05 2.48 8.20
CA LYS A 103 -2.40 1.16 8.40
C LYS A 103 -3.41 0.02 8.53
N SER A 104 -4.50 0.22 9.26
CA SER A 104 -5.53 -0.82 9.40
C SER A 104 -6.26 -1.07 8.07
N ALA A 105 -6.58 -0.03 7.31
CA ALA A 105 -7.21 -0.16 5.99
C ALA A 105 -6.27 -0.88 5.00
N GLN A 106 -4.98 -0.51 4.98
CA GLN A 106 -3.99 -1.16 4.13
C GLN A 106 -3.79 -2.64 4.48
N SER A 107 -3.78 -2.98 5.79
CA SER A 107 -3.66 -4.37 6.22
C SER A 107 -4.91 -5.20 5.88
N ALA A 108 -6.10 -4.58 5.98
CA ALA A 108 -7.35 -5.22 5.60
C ALA A 108 -7.41 -5.49 4.08
N LEU A 109 -6.98 -4.50 3.27
CA LEU A 109 -6.88 -4.67 1.82
C LEU A 109 -5.93 -5.81 1.44
N ARG A 110 -4.70 -5.80 1.95
CA ARG A 110 -3.72 -6.88 1.70
C ARG A 110 -4.25 -8.26 2.10
N ARG A 111 -4.98 -8.32 3.20
CA ARG A 111 -5.60 -9.58 3.65
C ARG A 111 -6.69 -10.04 2.71
N SER A 112 -7.53 -9.12 2.21
CA SER A 112 -8.57 -9.41 1.23
C SER A 112 -7.98 -9.91 -0.09
N GLU A 113 -6.92 -9.26 -0.59
CA GLU A 113 -6.18 -9.68 -1.77
C GLU A 113 -5.59 -11.09 -1.61
N ALA A 114 -4.97 -11.36 -0.45
CA ALA A 114 -4.41 -12.69 -0.16
C ALA A 114 -5.49 -13.77 -0.10
N TYR A 115 -6.66 -13.49 0.50
CA TYR A 115 -7.78 -14.43 0.51
C TYR A 115 -8.34 -14.68 -0.89
N LEU A 116 -8.46 -13.63 -1.72
CA LEU A 116 -8.91 -13.78 -3.09
C LEU A 116 -7.94 -14.64 -3.91
N ALA A 117 -6.63 -14.37 -3.79
CA ALA A 117 -5.61 -15.15 -4.47
C ALA A 117 -5.64 -16.63 -4.05
N GLU A 118 -5.80 -16.90 -2.75
CA GLU A 118 -5.90 -18.27 -2.25
C GLU A 118 -7.19 -18.97 -2.72
N ALA A 119 -8.32 -18.27 -2.72
CA ALA A 119 -9.59 -18.80 -3.23
C ALA A 119 -9.48 -19.15 -4.73
N GLN A 120 -8.86 -18.28 -5.54
CA GLN A 120 -8.60 -18.55 -6.96
C GLN A 120 -7.69 -19.76 -7.15
N ARG A 121 -6.66 -19.91 -6.33
CA ARG A 121 -5.75 -21.05 -6.36
C ARG A 121 -6.46 -22.36 -6.04
N LEU A 122 -7.28 -22.38 -4.98
CA LEU A 122 -8.02 -23.58 -4.56
C LEU A 122 -9.11 -23.99 -5.54
N SER A 123 -9.79 -23.00 -6.17
CA SER A 123 -10.81 -23.25 -7.18
C SER A 123 -10.24 -23.49 -8.58
N LEU A 124 -8.92 -23.34 -8.76
CA LEU A 124 -8.26 -23.39 -10.07
C LEU A 124 -8.87 -22.38 -11.06
N THR A 125 -9.33 -21.23 -10.57
CA THR A 125 -10.03 -20.21 -11.35
C THR A 125 -9.11 -19.02 -11.57
N GLY A 126 -8.67 -18.82 -12.81
CA GLY A 126 -7.96 -17.62 -13.20
C GLY A 126 -8.93 -16.45 -13.42
N SER A 127 -8.46 -15.24 -13.18
CA SER A 127 -9.16 -14.01 -13.56
C SER A 127 -8.29 -13.14 -14.44
N PHE A 128 -8.92 -12.46 -15.38
CA PHE A 128 -8.30 -11.48 -16.23
C PHE A 128 -9.16 -10.22 -16.29
N GLY A 129 -8.53 -9.08 -16.45
CA GLY A 129 -9.17 -7.80 -16.66
C GLY A 129 -8.69 -7.16 -17.95
N TRP A 130 -9.58 -6.47 -18.63
CA TRP A 130 -9.29 -5.70 -19.82
C TRP A 130 -9.73 -4.27 -19.62
N ALA A 131 -8.80 -3.31 -19.75
CA ALA A 131 -9.14 -1.89 -19.69
C ALA A 131 -9.91 -1.50 -20.97
N ILE A 132 -11.16 -1.04 -20.80
CA ILE A 132 -11.99 -0.56 -21.90
C ILE A 132 -11.31 0.68 -22.51
N GLY A 133 -10.88 0.58 -23.78
CA GLY A 133 -10.16 1.65 -24.48
C GLY A 133 -8.63 1.61 -24.35
N GLY A 134 -8.07 0.69 -23.56
CA GLY A 134 -6.62 0.46 -23.43
C GLY A 134 -6.18 -0.89 -23.99
N GLN A 135 -4.87 -1.03 -24.21
CA GLN A 135 -4.25 -2.31 -24.57
C GLN A 135 -3.81 -3.12 -23.36
N GLU A 136 -4.08 -2.62 -22.15
CA GLU A 136 -3.63 -3.26 -20.91
C GLU A 136 -4.55 -4.41 -20.55
N LEU A 137 -3.98 -5.60 -20.59
CA LEU A 137 -4.58 -6.84 -20.09
C LEU A 137 -3.96 -7.15 -18.72
N TYR A 138 -4.79 -7.51 -17.75
CA TYR A 138 -4.35 -7.98 -16.44
C TYR A 138 -4.65 -9.47 -16.29
N TRP A 139 -3.71 -10.24 -15.76
CA TRP A 139 -3.90 -11.63 -15.38
C TRP A 139 -3.66 -11.82 -13.88
N SER A 140 -4.51 -12.62 -13.25
CA SER A 140 -4.21 -13.09 -11.89
C SER A 140 -3.04 -14.07 -11.91
N GLU A 141 -2.42 -14.30 -10.77
CA GLU A 141 -1.33 -15.27 -10.63
C GLU A 141 -1.77 -16.67 -11.09
N GLU A 142 -3.02 -17.06 -10.79
CA GLU A 142 -3.57 -18.34 -11.24
C GLU A 142 -3.75 -18.40 -12.78
N THR A 143 -4.08 -17.29 -13.43
CA THR A 143 -4.15 -17.22 -14.90
C THR A 143 -2.79 -17.53 -15.54
N TYR A 144 -1.69 -16.96 -15.02
CA TYR A 144 -0.33 -17.30 -15.47
C TYR A 144 -0.06 -18.80 -15.34
N ARG A 145 -0.45 -19.40 -14.21
CA ARG A 145 -0.27 -20.84 -13.94
C ARG A 145 -1.11 -21.73 -14.87
N ILE A 146 -2.36 -21.34 -15.11
CA ILE A 146 -3.26 -22.08 -16.03
C ILE A 146 -2.72 -22.05 -17.45
N LEU A 147 -2.28 -20.87 -17.92
CA LEU A 147 -1.77 -20.70 -19.29
C LEU A 147 -0.30 -21.17 -19.45
N GLY A 148 0.42 -21.45 -18.36
CA GLY A 148 1.80 -21.90 -18.38
C GLY A 148 2.79 -20.80 -18.78
N TYR A 149 2.58 -19.58 -18.27
CA TYR A 149 3.49 -18.45 -18.40
C TYR A 149 4.13 -18.10 -17.06
N GLU A 150 5.34 -17.54 -17.10
CA GLU A 150 6.01 -17.02 -15.93
C GLU A 150 5.34 -15.73 -15.42
N PRO A 151 5.18 -15.58 -14.09
CA PRO A 151 4.72 -14.32 -13.50
C PRO A 151 5.60 -13.14 -13.95
N GLY A 152 4.95 -12.04 -14.38
CA GLY A 152 5.65 -10.85 -14.89
C GLY A 152 5.75 -10.79 -16.42
N THR A 153 5.36 -11.84 -17.15
CA THR A 153 5.12 -11.76 -18.59
C THR A 153 4.03 -10.71 -18.85
N ILE A 154 4.27 -9.77 -19.75
CA ILE A 154 3.26 -8.74 -20.10
C ILE A 154 2.09 -9.43 -20.81
N PRO A 155 0.86 -9.43 -20.22
CA PRO A 155 -0.29 -10.11 -20.79
C PRO A 155 -0.69 -9.49 -22.13
N THR A 156 -0.96 -10.35 -23.12
CA THR A 156 -1.50 -9.94 -24.40
C THR A 156 -2.50 -10.98 -24.92
N VAL A 157 -3.44 -10.54 -25.75
CA VAL A 157 -4.38 -11.45 -26.44
C VAL A 157 -3.60 -12.47 -27.27
N ALA A 158 -2.50 -12.07 -27.90
CA ALA A 158 -1.68 -12.95 -28.72
C ALA A 158 -1.11 -14.11 -27.88
N LEU A 159 -0.70 -13.88 -26.66
CA LEU A 159 -0.21 -14.93 -25.75
C LEU A 159 -1.32 -15.91 -25.37
N VAL A 160 -2.56 -15.41 -25.13
CA VAL A 160 -3.71 -16.31 -24.91
C VAL A 160 -3.92 -17.18 -26.14
N MET A 161 -4.00 -16.59 -27.33
CA MET A 161 -4.24 -17.32 -28.60
C MET A 161 -3.16 -18.35 -28.90
N GLN A 162 -1.89 -18.12 -28.50
CA GLN A 162 -0.81 -19.10 -28.64
C GLN A 162 -1.03 -20.39 -27.84
N ARG A 163 -1.80 -20.31 -26.75
CA ARG A 163 -2.12 -21.47 -25.89
C ARG A 163 -3.41 -22.16 -26.29
N VAL A 164 -4.28 -21.51 -27.04
CA VAL A 164 -5.53 -22.13 -27.50
C VAL A 164 -5.23 -23.28 -28.47
N HIS A 165 -5.96 -24.40 -28.32
CA HIS A 165 -5.85 -25.50 -29.27
C HIS A 165 -6.25 -25.05 -30.68
N PRO A 166 -5.54 -25.47 -31.75
CA PRO A 166 -5.81 -24.99 -33.11
C PRO A 166 -7.28 -25.06 -33.54
N ASP A 167 -7.97 -26.15 -33.21
CA ASP A 167 -9.39 -26.34 -33.59
C ASP A 167 -10.32 -25.37 -32.86
N ASP A 168 -9.93 -24.84 -31.69
CA ASP A 168 -10.75 -23.97 -30.84
C ASP A 168 -10.47 -22.48 -31.08
N LEU A 169 -9.45 -22.15 -31.90
CA LEU A 169 -9.09 -20.77 -32.22
C LEU A 169 -10.25 -19.91 -32.74
N PRO A 170 -11.11 -20.38 -33.67
CA PRO A 170 -12.24 -19.57 -34.13
C PRO A 170 -13.25 -19.26 -33.04
N LEU A 171 -13.47 -20.21 -32.12
CA LEU A 171 -14.38 -20.07 -30.99
C LEU A 171 -13.88 -18.98 -30.02
N VAL A 172 -12.61 -19.06 -29.62
CA VAL A 172 -12.01 -18.11 -28.67
C VAL A 172 -11.89 -16.73 -29.32
N GLN A 173 -11.52 -16.64 -30.59
CA GLN A 173 -11.46 -15.35 -31.30
C GLN A 173 -12.84 -14.67 -31.35
N GLY A 174 -13.89 -15.43 -31.66
CA GLY A 174 -15.26 -14.92 -31.67
C GLY A 174 -15.72 -14.41 -30.29
N ALA A 175 -15.33 -15.10 -29.23
CA ALA A 175 -15.59 -14.67 -27.85
C ALA A 175 -14.86 -13.36 -27.50
N ILE A 176 -13.60 -13.22 -27.86
CA ILE A 176 -12.81 -12.00 -27.69
C ILE A 176 -13.43 -10.82 -28.46
N ASP A 177 -13.84 -11.03 -29.70
CA ASP A 177 -14.44 -9.98 -30.50
C ASP A 177 -15.82 -9.57 -29.99
N SER A 178 -16.59 -10.51 -29.46
CA SER A 178 -17.87 -10.23 -28.78
C SER A 178 -17.65 -9.41 -27.49
N ALA A 179 -16.64 -9.75 -26.70
CA ALA A 179 -16.27 -9.00 -25.50
C ALA A 179 -15.84 -7.55 -25.85
N LYS A 180 -15.09 -7.33 -26.92
CA LYS A 180 -14.73 -6.00 -27.43
C LYS A 180 -15.95 -5.16 -27.83
N GLN A 181 -17.02 -5.81 -28.28
CA GLN A 181 -18.28 -5.16 -28.67
C GLN A 181 -19.23 -4.94 -27.47
N GLY A 182 -18.79 -5.28 -26.26
CA GLY A 182 -19.53 -5.03 -25.01
C GLY A 182 -20.39 -6.20 -24.53
N ALA A 183 -20.20 -7.40 -25.07
CA ALA A 183 -20.81 -8.61 -24.48
C ALA A 183 -20.25 -8.82 -23.05
N ARG A 184 -21.16 -9.01 -22.09
CA ARG A 184 -20.79 -9.11 -20.67
C ARG A 184 -20.49 -10.53 -20.22
N ASP A 185 -21.15 -11.51 -20.82
CA ASP A 185 -21.03 -12.91 -20.42
C ASP A 185 -20.68 -13.77 -21.63
N VAL A 186 -19.60 -14.49 -21.51
CA VAL A 186 -19.16 -15.46 -22.51
C VAL A 186 -18.90 -16.77 -21.76
N ASP A 187 -19.66 -17.78 -22.06
CA ASP A 187 -19.64 -19.08 -21.38
C ASP A 187 -19.38 -20.18 -22.42
N PHE A 188 -18.18 -20.78 -22.37
CA PHE A 188 -17.79 -21.88 -23.24
C PHE A 188 -16.58 -22.64 -22.71
N VAL A 189 -16.48 -23.91 -23.07
CA VAL A 189 -15.31 -24.75 -22.79
C VAL A 189 -14.41 -24.80 -24.01
N HIS A 190 -13.10 -24.65 -23.80
CA HIS A 190 -12.10 -24.81 -24.85
C HIS A 190 -10.83 -25.47 -24.33
N ARG A 191 -9.98 -25.91 -25.24
CA ARG A 191 -8.73 -26.58 -24.94
C ARG A 191 -7.55 -25.61 -25.00
N LEU A 192 -6.67 -25.74 -24.03
CA LEU A 192 -5.33 -25.13 -24.05
C LEU A 192 -4.30 -26.22 -24.40
N ARG A 193 -3.31 -25.85 -25.20
CA ARG A 193 -2.11 -26.64 -25.44
C ARG A 193 -0.91 -26.00 -24.78
N LEU A 194 -0.40 -26.64 -23.73
CA LEU A 194 0.75 -26.15 -22.96
C LEU A 194 2.08 -26.43 -23.70
N PRO A 195 3.21 -25.77 -23.30
CA PRO A 195 4.51 -25.96 -23.94
C PRO A 195 5.04 -27.38 -23.90
N ASP A 196 4.68 -28.15 -22.87
CA ASP A 196 5.03 -29.56 -22.71
C ASP A 196 4.17 -30.52 -23.57
N GLY A 197 3.24 -29.96 -24.36
CA GLY A 197 2.30 -30.72 -25.20
C GLY A 197 1.05 -31.19 -24.47
N ALA A 198 0.91 -30.95 -23.17
CA ALA A 198 -0.28 -31.31 -22.43
C ALA A 198 -1.50 -30.48 -22.89
N VAL A 199 -2.64 -31.14 -22.94
CA VAL A 199 -3.92 -30.48 -23.26
C VAL A 199 -4.74 -30.34 -21.98
N LYS A 200 -5.18 -29.11 -21.68
CA LYS A 200 -6.09 -28.80 -20.57
C LYS A 200 -7.41 -28.28 -21.13
N PHE A 201 -8.50 -28.67 -20.48
CA PHE A 201 -9.80 -28.07 -20.72
C PHE A 201 -10.03 -26.94 -19.73
N ILE A 202 -10.44 -25.79 -20.22
CA ILE A 202 -10.82 -24.65 -19.40
C ILE A 202 -12.22 -24.17 -19.77
N HIS A 203 -12.90 -23.68 -18.76
CA HIS A 203 -14.26 -23.14 -18.83
C HIS A 203 -14.24 -21.67 -18.48
#